data_885b786ff27feaa508bfda14d5bb918a
#
_entry.id   885b786ff27feaa508bfda14d5bb918a
#
_cell.length_a   1.000
_cell.length_b   1.000
_cell.length_c   1.000
_cell.angle_alpha   90.00
_cell.angle_beta   90.00
_cell.angle_gamma   90.00
#
_symmetry.space_group_name_H-M   'P 1'
#
loop_
_entity.id
_entity.type
_entity.pdbx_description
1 polymer ?
#
loop_
_entity_poly.entity_id
_entity_poly.type
_entity_poly.pdbx_seq_one_letter_code
_entity_poly.pdbx_strand_id
1 'polypeptide(L)'
;MNLCWIVFTVLGLGIFGFFPSAVALFTIVRKWIKKDTDTPVWKTFKNVYFKEWKRSNGLGLVFFGIGLFLFVDIRIAEGMMTGVFSNFLSVILYFLAFLLLLSVGYFFAIYVHFELTNKEYLKQSFLFAVTSLPSTLWIGAGFFVIGYLINQLPGLIPFISAVAPAYWMMRVCLNRFNHLEKRAALI
;
A
#
# COMPACT_ATOMS: atom_id res chain seq x y z
N MET A 1 16.01 -5.74 -6.61
CA MET A 1 14.56 -5.45 -6.63
C MET A 1 14.24 -4.00 -6.24
N ASN A 2 14.83 -3.47 -5.18
CA ASN A 2 14.59 -2.06 -4.79
C ASN A 2 14.97 -1.08 -5.89
N LEU A 3 16.14 -1.26 -6.52
CA LEU A 3 16.57 -0.46 -7.67
C LEU A 3 15.56 -0.53 -8.84
N CYS A 4 14.99 -1.70 -9.12
CA CYS A 4 13.95 -1.81 -10.15
C CYS A 4 12.75 -0.93 -9.79
N TRP A 5 12.30 -0.98 -8.54
CA TRP A 5 11.19 -0.16 -8.08
C TRP A 5 11.47 1.34 -8.25
N ILE A 6 12.67 1.80 -7.84
CA ILE A 6 13.09 3.21 -8.00
C ILE A 6 13.11 3.59 -9.48
N VAL A 7 13.82 2.82 -10.32
CA VAL A 7 13.99 3.12 -11.75
C VAL A 7 12.65 3.19 -12.47
N PHE A 8 11.78 2.19 -12.29
CA PHE A 8 10.48 2.17 -12.96
C PHE A 8 9.49 3.22 -12.41
N THR A 9 9.61 3.60 -11.14
CA THR A 9 8.85 4.72 -10.59
C THR A 9 9.27 6.03 -11.23
N VAL A 10 10.57 6.29 -11.36
CA VAL A 10 11.09 7.49 -12.00
C VAL A 10 10.76 7.53 -13.50
N LEU A 11 10.93 6.42 -14.22
CA LEU A 11 10.56 6.29 -15.63
C LEU A 11 9.06 6.56 -15.89
N GLY A 12 8.21 6.23 -14.92
CA GLY A 12 6.78 6.56 -14.95
C GLY A 12 6.42 7.95 -14.43
N LEU A 13 7.37 8.90 -14.41
CA LEU A 13 7.19 10.28 -13.92
C LEU A 13 6.74 10.37 -12.45
N GLY A 14 7.16 9.42 -11.62
CA GLY A 14 6.80 9.33 -10.20
C GLY A 14 5.37 8.83 -10.00
N ILE A 15 4.37 9.69 -10.15
CA ILE A 15 2.96 9.38 -9.86
C ILE A 15 2.46 8.18 -10.68
N PHE A 16 2.64 8.21 -12.01
CA PHE A 16 2.20 7.13 -12.90
C PHE A 16 3.10 5.89 -12.87
N GLY A 17 4.30 6.01 -12.34
CA GLY A 17 5.21 4.89 -12.12
C GLY A 17 4.99 4.19 -10.78
N PHE A 18 4.51 4.90 -9.75
CA PHE A 18 4.41 4.39 -8.38
C PHE A 18 3.50 3.17 -8.26
N PHE A 19 2.27 3.26 -8.72
CA PHE A 19 1.28 2.18 -8.59
C PHE A 19 1.71 0.89 -9.31
N PRO A 20 2.07 0.91 -10.61
CA PRO A 20 2.50 -0.31 -11.28
C PRO A 20 3.82 -0.86 -10.75
N SER A 21 4.76 -0.01 -10.30
CA SER A 21 5.99 -0.45 -9.64
C SER A 21 5.72 -1.13 -8.31
N ALA A 22 4.80 -0.60 -7.51
CA ALA A 22 4.40 -1.21 -6.25
C ALA A 22 3.69 -2.56 -6.48
N VAL A 23 2.80 -2.67 -7.47
CA VAL A 23 2.17 -3.94 -7.85
C VAL A 23 3.21 -4.97 -8.28
N ALA A 24 4.19 -4.59 -9.11
CA ALA A 24 5.29 -5.47 -9.52
C ALA A 24 6.15 -5.92 -8.34
N LEU A 25 6.46 -5.00 -7.42
CA LEU A 25 7.20 -5.26 -6.18
C LEU A 25 6.46 -6.28 -5.31
N PHE A 26 5.19 -6.03 -4.99
CA PHE A 26 4.37 -6.91 -4.17
C PHE A 26 4.16 -8.28 -4.81
N THR A 27 4.05 -8.35 -6.14
CA THR A 27 3.96 -9.63 -6.87
C THR A 27 5.18 -10.50 -6.64
N ILE A 28 6.40 -9.94 -6.73
CA ILE A 28 7.64 -10.68 -6.53
C ILE A 28 7.79 -11.03 -5.04
N VAL A 29 7.52 -10.10 -4.14
CA VAL A 29 7.57 -10.33 -2.69
C VAL A 29 6.64 -11.48 -2.29
N ARG A 30 5.41 -11.51 -2.83
CA ARG A 30 4.46 -12.59 -2.58
C ARG A 30 5.01 -13.95 -3.03
N LYS A 31 5.67 -14.02 -4.19
CA LYS A 31 6.31 -15.24 -4.68
C LYS A 31 7.42 -15.70 -3.74
N TRP A 32 8.28 -14.81 -3.29
CA TRP A 32 9.35 -15.13 -2.35
C TRP A 32 8.82 -15.65 -1.01
N ILE A 33 7.77 -15.05 -0.47
CA ILE A 33 7.13 -15.54 0.76
C ILE A 33 6.54 -16.95 0.56
N LYS A 34 6.03 -17.24 -0.65
CA LYS A 34 5.55 -18.58 -1.05
C LYS A 34 6.68 -19.56 -1.44
N LYS A 35 7.95 -19.20 -1.19
CA LYS A 35 9.16 -20.00 -1.46
C LYS A 35 9.47 -20.21 -2.96
N ASP A 36 8.86 -19.45 -3.86
CA ASP A 36 9.26 -19.37 -5.27
C ASP A 36 10.38 -18.33 -5.41
N THR A 37 11.63 -18.77 -5.14
CA THR A 37 12.84 -17.92 -5.19
C THR A 37 13.48 -17.86 -6.57
N ASP A 38 13.14 -18.80 -7.46
CA ASP A 38 13.76 -18.92 -8.79
C ASP A 38 13.18 -17.95 -9.83
N THR A 39 12.19 -17.15 -9.40
CA THR A 39 11.57 -16.13 -10.25
C THR A 39 12.58 -15.08 -10.72
N PRO A 40 12.79 -14.91 -12.05
CA PRO A 40 13.71 -13.90 -12.59
C PRO A 40 13.15 -12.49 -12.31
N VAL A 41 13.74 -11.81 -11.31
CA VAL A 41 13.26 -10.53 -10.76
C VAL A 41 13.03 -9.47 -11.85
N TRP A 42 14.05 -9.21 -12.68
CA TRP A 42 13.98 -8.17 -13.71
C TRP A 42 12.88 -8.42 -14.74
N LYS A 43 12.86 -9.64 -15.30
CA LYS A 43 11.87 -10.03 -16.32
C LYS A 43 10.44 -9.96 -15.76
N THR A 44 10.24 -10.50 -14.57
CA THR A 44 8.93 -10.52 -13.91
C THR A 44 8.48 -9.10 -13.56
N PHE A 45 9.37 -8.27 -13.00
CA PHE A 45 9.06 -6.88 -12.68
C PHE A 45 8.61 -6.11 -13.91
N LYS A 46 9.40 -6.14 -14.98
CA LYS A 46 9.08 -5.47 -16.25
C LYS A 46 7.74 -5.92 -16.80
N ASN A 47 7.49 -7.23 -16.88
CA ASN A 47 6.26 -7.78 -17.42
C ASN A 47 5.04 -7.35 -16.62
N VAL A 48 5.09 -7.43 -15.29
CA VAL A 48 3.98 -7.02 -14.41
C VAL A 48 3.75 -5.51 -14.50
N TYR A 49 4.82 -4.71 -14.47
CA TYR A 49 4.74 -3.26 -14.60
C TYR A 49 3.93 -2.82 -15.82
N PHE A 50 4.29 -3.30 -17.01
CA PHE A 50 3.62 -2.90 -18.24
C PHE A 50 2.21 -3.51 -18.37
N LYS A 51 2.01 -4.76 -17.93
CA LYS A 51 0.72 -5.41 -17.93
C LYS A 51 -0.30 -4.67 -17.07
N GLU A 52 0.10 -4.29 -15.87
CA GLU A 52 -0.81 -3.69 -14.89
C GLU A 52 -0.81 -2.15 -14.94
N TRP A 53 -0.04 -1.53 -15.84
CA TRP A 53 0.17 -0.09 -15.88
C TRP A 53 -1.14 0.72 -15.97
N LYS A 54 -2.04 0.33 -16.86
CA LYS A 54 -3.33 1.03 -17.03
C LYS A 54 -4.26 0.81 -15.85
N ARG A 55 -4.41 -0.44 -15.42
CA ARG A 55 -5.35 -0.83 -14.38
C ARG A 55 -4.94 -0.30 -13.01
N SER A 56 -3.67 -0.46 -12.64
CA SER A 56 -3.17 0.01 -11.35
C SER A 56 -3.20 1.53 -11.25
N ASN A 57 -2.84 2.26 -12.31
CA ASN A 57 -2.94 3.72 -12.33
C ASN A 57 -4.38 4.21 -12.29
N GLY A 58 -5.32 3.54 -12.98
CA GLY A 58 -6.74 3.89 -12.89
C GLY A 58 -7.27 3.82 -11.46
N LEU A 59 -6.94 2.74 -10.72
CA LEU A 59 -7.29 2.61 -9.31
C LEU A 59 -6.51 3.59 -8.41
N GLY A 60 -5.24 3.82 -8.74
CA GLY A 60 -4.40 4.79 -8.06
C GLY A 60 -4.92 6.22 -8.16
N LEU A 61 -5.44 6.62 -9.32
CA LEU A 61 -6.07 7.93 -9.52
C LEU A 61 -7.32 8.10 -8.65
N VAL A 62 -8.08 7.05 -8.40
CA VAL A 62 -9.22 7.11 -7.46
C VAL A 62 -8.73 7.40 -6.04
N PHE A 63 -7.72 6.67 -5.55
CA PHE A 63 -7.12 6.94 -4.24
C PHE A 63 -6.53 8.35 -4.15
N PHE A 64 -5.84 8.79 -5.20
CA PHE A 64 -5.27 10.13 -5.29
C PHE A 64 -6.36 11.22 -5.26
N GLY A 65 -7.45 11.03 -6.01
CA GLY A 65 -8.59 11.96 -6.02
C GLY A 65 -9.25 12.09 -4.65
N ILE A 66 -9.49 10.96 -3.95
CA ILE A 66 -10.01 10.98 -2.58
C ILE A 66 -9.02 11.68 -1.63
N GLY A 67 -7.72 11.39 -1.77
CA GLY A 67 -6.68 12.03 -0.96
C GLY A 67 -6.59 13.54 -1.19
N LEU A 68 -6.69 13.98 -2.44
CA LEU A 68 -6.72 15.40 -2.77
C LEU A 68 -7.96 16.09 -2.19
N PHE A 69 -9.13 15.46 -2.29
CA PHE A 69 -10.36 15.97 -1.70
C PHE A 69 -10.20 16.16 -0.18
N LEU A 70 -9.76 15.12 0.54
CA LEU A 70 -9.50 15.21 1.98
C LEU A 70 -8.45 16.27 2.33
N PHE A 71 -7.40 16.40 1.53
CA PHE A 71 -6.38 17.43 1.73
C PHE A 71 -6.96 18.85 1.64
N VAL A 72 -7.80 19.11 0.63
CA VAL A 72 -8.47 20.41 0.48
C VAL A 72 -9.41 20.67 1.67
N ASP A 73 -10.20 19.69 2.07
CA ASP A 73 -11.11 19.82 3.22
C ASP A 73 -10.37 20.12 4.53
N ILE A 74 -9.23 19.46 4.77
CA ILE A 74 -8.35 19.75 5.92
C ILE A 74 -7.87 21.21 5.87
N ARG A 75 -7.40 21.67 4.71
CA ARG A 75 -6.92 23.05 4.54
C ARG A 75 -8.03 24.10 4.75
N ILE A 76 -9.25 23.78 4.32
CA ILE A 76 -10.42 24.64 4.56
C ILE A 76 -10.78 24.66 6.06
N ALA A 77 -10.83 23.48 6.69
CA ALA A 77 -11.17 23.39 8.10
C ALA A 77 -10.18 24.16 9.01
N GLU A 78 -8.88 24.10 8.69
CA GLU A 78 -7.84 24.79 9.46
C GLU A 78 -7.71 26.28 9.15
N GLY A 79 -7.94 26.67 7.88
CA GLY A 79 -7.71 28.05 7.44
C GLY A 79 -8.92 28.97 7.51
N MET A 80 -10.12 28.44 7.37
CA MET A 80 -11.35 29.22 7.25
C MET A 80 -12.31 29.09 8.44
N MET A 81 -12.12 28.09 9.27
CA MET A 81 -12.98 27.83 10.43
C MET A 81 -12.21 28.04 11.73
N THR A 82 -12.88 28.56 12.78
CA THR A 82 -12.30 28.78 14.11
C THR A 82 -13.19 28.17 15.19
N GLY A 83 -12.58 27.82 16.33
CA GLY A 83 -13.29 27.32 17.50
C GLY A 83 -13.32 25.79 17.59
N VAL A 84 -14.12 25.30 18.56
CA VAL A 84 -14.18 23.87 18.90
C VAL A 84 -14.67 23.00 17.75
N PHE A 85 -15.59 23.51 16.93
CA PHE A 85 -16.13 22.78 15.78
C PHE A 85 -15.05 22.52 14.71
N SER A 86 -14.19 23.50 14.42
CA SER A 86 -13.06 23.32 13.49
C SER A 86 -12.11 22.23 13.97
N ASN A 87 -11.73 22.25 15.24
CA ASN A 87 -10.83 21.23 15.80
C ASN A 87 -11.45 19.82 15.72
N PHE A 88 -12.73 19.69 16.03
CA PHE A 88 -13.42 18.41 15.93
C PHE A 88 -13.48 17.89 14.48
N LEU A 89 -13.81 18.77 13.52
CA LEU A 89 -13.85 18.42 12.10
C LEU A 89 -12.45 18.01 11.59
N SER A 90 -11.40 18.75 11.96
CA SER A 90 -10.03 18.43 11.58
C SER A 90 -9.60 17.06 12.08
N VAL A 91 -9.93 16.70 13.31
CA VAL A 91 -9.63 15.35 13.87
C VAL A 91 -10.30 14.25 13.03
N ILE A 92 -11.55 14.43 12.64
CA ILE A 92 -12.27 13.46 11.78
C ILE A 92 -11.58 13.35 10.41
N LEU A 93 -11.25 14.47 9.79
CA LEU A 93 -10.60 14.50 8.47
C LEU A 93 -9.21 13.84 8.50
N TYR A 94 -8.42 14.09 9.54
CA TYR A 94 -7.13 13.41 9.72
C TYR A 94 -7.30 11.90 9.95
N PHE A 95 -8.31 11.50 10.69
CA PHE A 95 -8.63 10.08 10.86
C PHE A 95 -9.03 9.41 9.54
N LEU A 96 -9.84 10.08 8.70
CA LEU A 96 -10.19 9.59 7.37
C LEU A 96 -8.96 9.53 6.43
N ALA A 97 -8.08 10.52 6.48
CA ALA A 97 -6.83 10.50 5.73
C ALA A 97 -5.90 9.35 6.16
N PHE A 98 -5.84 9.07 7.46
CA PHE A 98 -5.12 7.91 7.99
C PHE A 98 -5.72 6.58 7.51
N LEU A 99 -7.05 6.43 7.53
CA LEU A 99 -7.73 5.26 6.98
C LEU A 99 -7.50 5.10 5.47
N LEU A 100 -7.46 6.19 4.72
CA LEU A 100 -7.14 6.16 3.30
C LEU A 100 -5.70 5.66 3.07
N LEU A 101 -4.74 6.14 3.84
CA LEU A 101 -3.35 5.70 3.77
C LEU A 101 -3.23 4.19 4.04
N LEU A 102 -3.90 3.69 5.06
CA LEU A 102 -3.97 2.25 5.35
C LEU A 102 -4.62 1.47 4.19
N SER A 103 -5.69 2.01 3.62
CA SER A 103 -6.39 1.38 2.48
C SER A 103 -5.49 1.25 1.26
N VAL A 104 -4.68 2.26 0.95
CA VAL A 104 -3.67 2.21 -0.13
C VAL A 104 -2.63 1.13 0.15
N GLY A 105 -2.20 0.99 1.38
CA GLY A 105 -1.29 -0.10 1.76
C GLY A 105 -1.92 -1.48 1.51
N TYR A 106 -3.10 -1.75 2.10
CA TYR A 106 -3.81 -3.02 1.91
C TYR A 106 -4.16 -3.30 0.45
N PHE A 107 -4.42 -2.25 -0.34
CA PHE A 107 -4.71 -2.39 -1.77
C PHE A 107 -3.64 -3.19 -2.51
N PHE A 108 -2.35 -2.91 -2.31
CA PHE A 108 -1.28 -3.63 -3.01
C PHE A 108 -1.25 -5.12 -2.64
N ALA A 109 -1.43 -5.45 -1.37
CA ALA A 109 -1.46 -6.85 -0.91
C ALA A 109 -2.66 -7.60 -1.47
N ILE A 110 -3.86 -7.00 -1.46
CA ILE A 110 -5.09 -7.55 -1.99
C ILE A 110 -5.01 -7.70 -3.51
N TYR A 111 -4.50 -6.68 -4.20
CA TYR A 111 -4.39 -6.65 -5.66
C TYR A 111 -3.56 -7.81 -6.22
N VAL A 112 -2.45 -8.14 -5.56
CA VAL A 112 -1.58 -9.24 -6.00
C VAL A 112 -2.02 -10.62 -5.52
N HIS A 113 -2.95 -10.70 -4.57
CA HIS A 113 -3.40 -11.96 -3.99
C HIS A 113 -4.73 -12.44 -4.56
N PHE A 114 -5.70 -11.56 -4.76
CA PHE A 114 -7.04 -11.87 -5.23
C PHE A 114 -7.27 -11.34 -6.65
N GLU A 115 -8.13 -12.03 -7.40
CA GLU A 115 -8.63 -11.56 -8.69
C GLU A 115 -10.03 -11.00 -8.49
N LEU A 116 -10.13 -9.66 -8.39
CA LEU A 116 -11.36 -8.94 -8.08
C LEU A 116 -11.71 -7.92 -9.17
N THR A 117 -12.94 -7.43 -9.14
CA THR A 117 -13.32 -6.27 -9.96
C THR A 117 -12.71 -4.98 -9.40
N ASN A 118 -12.64 -3.92 -10.21
CA ASN A 118 -12.03 -2.66 -9.78
C ASN A 118 -12.74 -2.05 -8.55
N LYS A 119 -14.07 -2.16 -8.49
CA LYS A 119 -14.86 -1.68 -7.33
C LYS A 119 -14.60 -2.51 -6.06
N GLU A 120 -14.45 -3.81 -6.22
CA GLU A 120 -14.16 -4.72 -5.11
C GLU A 120 -12.76 -4.49 -4.52
N TYR A 121 -11.76 -4.18 -5.34
CA TYR A 121 -10.44 -3.82 -4.82
C TYR A 121 -10.51 -2.61 -3.87
N LEU A 122 -11.20 -1.55 -4.26
CA LEU A 122 -11.37 -0.36 -3.42
C LEU A 122 -12.14 -0.67 -2.14
N LYS A 123 -13.27 -1.38 -2.27
CA LYS A 123 -14.11 -1.78 -1.13
C LYS A 123 -13.36 -2.67 -0.15
N GLN A 124 -12.67 -3.72 -0.65
CA GLN A 124 -11.94 -4.65 0.20
C GLN A 124 -10.74 -3.98 0.88
N SER A 125 -10.01 -3.12 0.19
CA SER A 125 -8.89 -2.38 0.77
C SER A 125 -9.33 -1.50 1.94
N PHE A 126 -10.45 -0.79 1.80
CA PHE A 126 -11.04 0.00 2.87
C PHE A 126 -11.55 -0.90 4.02
N LEU A 127 -12.25 -1.98 3.69
CA LEU A 127 -12.78 -2.91 4.70
C LEU A 127 -11.65 -3.53 5.53
N PHE A 128 -10.54 -3.96 4.88
CA PHE A 128 -9.37 -4.47 5.60
C PHE A 128 -8.71 -3.42 6.48
N ALA A 129 -8.62 -2.16 6.03
CA ALA A 129 -8.09 -1.06 6.82
C ALA A 129 -8.88 -0.86 8.13
N VAL A 130 -10.20 -1.00 8.08
CA VAL A 130 -11.08 -0.81 9.24
C VAL A 130 -11.14 -2.06 10.14
N THR A 131 -11.25 -3.26 9.54
CA THR A 131 -11.54 -4.49 10.30
C THR A 131 -10.31 -5.25 10.80
N SER A 132 -9.12 -4.95 10.26
CA SER A 132 -7.90 -5.70 10.56
C SER A 132 -6.94 -4.97 11.50
N LEU A 133 -7.48 -4.32 12.57
CA LEU A 133 -6.69 -3.55 13.54
C LEU A 133 -5.44 -4.29 14.07
N PRO A 134 -5.50 -5.56 14.50
CA PRO A 134 -4.30 -6.27 14.95
C PRO A 134 -3.22 -6.37 13.86
N SER A 135 -3.63 -6.65 12.61
CA SER A 135 -2.70 -6.70 11.48
C SER A 135 -2.09 -5.34 11.18
N THR A 136 -2.89 -4.27 11.27
CA THR A 136 -2.45 -2.89 11.08
C THR A 136 -1.41 -2.49 12.12
N LEU A 137 -1.60 -2.86 13.39
CA LEU A 137 -0.63 -2.61 14.46
C LEU A 137 0.70 -3.34 14.18
N TRP A 138 0.66 -4.60 13.75
CA TRP A 138 1.87 -5.34 13.38
C TRP A 138 2.58 -4.74 12.16
N ILE A 139 1.83 -4.26 11.15
CA ILE A 139 2.40 -3.55 10.01
C ILE A 139 3.09 -2.28 10.48
N GLY A 140 2.42 -1.49 11.32
CA GLY A 140 2.97 -0.27 11.91
C GLY A 140 4.25 -0.51 12.71
N ALA A 141 4.27 -1.54 13.55
CA ALA A 141 5.46 -1.91 14.33
C ALA A 141 6.65 -2.26 13.42
N GLY A 142 6.42 -3.03 12.35
CA GLY A 142 7.47 -3.33 11.38
C GLY A 142 7.96 -2.11 10.62
N PHE A 143 7.06 -1.22 10.21
CA PHE A 143 7.44 0.03 9.55
C PHE A 143 8.24 0.94 10.47
N PHE A 144 7.90 0.99 11.75
CA PHE A 144 8.66 1.74 12.76
C PHE A 144 10.09 1.19 12.90
N VAL A 145 10.25 -0.12 13.02
CA VAL A 145 11.58 -0.77 13.12
C VAL A 145 12.40 -0.53 11.84
N ILE A 146 11.80 -0.73 10.67
CA ILE A 146 12.47 -0.51 9.38
C ILE A 146 12.87 0.96 9.23
N GLY A 147 11.97 1.89 9.56
CA GLY A 147 12.25 3.32 9.51
C GLY A 147 13.36 3.74 10.46
N TYR A 148 13.37 3.19 11.68
CA TYR A 148 14.44 3.42 12.67
C TYR A 148 15.80 2.94 12.12
N LEU A 149 15.86 1.73 11.57
CA LEU A 149 17.08 1.17 10.97
C LEU A 149 17.60 2.02 9.79
N ILE A 150 16.70 2.46 8.91
CA ILE A 150 17.05 3.34 7.78
C ILE A 150 17.58 4.68 8.27
N ASN A 151 17.00 5.24 9.33
CA ASN A 151 17.46 6.50 9.92
C ASN A 151 18.87 6.38 10.51
N GLN A 152 19.19 5.26 11.15
CA GLN A 152 20.54 5.01 11.69
C GLN A 152 21.57 4.72 10.59
N LEU A 153 21.15 4.13 9.49
CA LEU A 153 22.02 3.70 8.39
C LEU A 153 21.45 4.18 7.03
N PRO A 154 21.58 5.49 6.69
CA PRO A 154 20.98 6.05 5.47
C PRO A 154 21.45 5.37 4.18
N GLY A 155 22.66 4.78 4.17
CA GLY A 155 23.15 3.98 3.05
C GLY A 155 22.30 2.77 2.67
N LEU A 156 21.37 2.34 3.54
CA LEU A 156 20.44 1.24 3.26
C LEU A 156 19.24 1.65 2.37
N ILE A 157 18.98 2.95 2.22
CA ILE A 157 17.83 3.46 1.43
C ILE A 157 17.74 2.81 0.05
N PRO A 158 18.79 2.82 -0.81
CA PRO A 158 18.69 2.26 -2.16
C PRO A 158 18.50 0.75 -2.18
N PHE A 159 18.71 0.04 -1.08
CA PHE A 159 18.65 -1.43 -1.02
C PHE A 159 17.36 -1.96 -0.43
N ILE A 160 16.81 -1.33 0.61
CA ILE A 160 15.70 -1.92 1.40
C ILE A 160 14.48 -1.01 1.55
N SER A 161 14.54 0.27 1.15
CA SER A 161 13.48 1.26 1.44
C SER A 161 12.07 0.88 0.97
N ALA A 162 11.94 0.17 -0.14
CA ALA A 162 10.64 -0.30 -0.65
C ALA A 162 10.43 -1.80 -0.39
N VAL A 163 11.51 -2.60 -0.53
CA VAL A 163 11.39 -4.06 -0.44
C VAL A 163 11.08 -4.54 0.97
N ALA A 164 11.75 -3.98 1.99
CA ALA A 164 11.56 -4.43 3.37
C ALA A 164 10.15 -4.11 3.90
N PRO A 165 9.61 -2.88 3.73
CA PRO A 165 8.22 -2.58 4.07
C PRO A 165 7.22 -3.45 3.31
N ALA A 166 7.42 -3.64 1.99
CA ALA A 166 6.53 -4.48 1.18
C ALA A 166 6.56 -5.95 1.62
N TYR A 167 7.73 -6.48 1.94
CA TYR A 167 7.88 -7.85 2.44
C TYR A 167 7.17 -8.04 3.78
N TRP A 168 7.41 -7.13 4.71
CA TRP A 168 6.77 -7.17 6.03
C TRP A 168 5.25 -7.10 5.90
N MET A 169 4.76 -6.11 5.19
CA MET A 169 3.34 -5.92 4.96
C MET A 169 2.69 -7.13 4.29
N MET A 170 3.28 -7.63 3.20
CA MET A 170 2.74 -8.78 2.48
C MET A 170 2.72 -10.03 3.35
N ARG A 171 3.73 -10.26 4.21
CA ARG A 171 3.77 -11.38 5.14
C ARG A 171 2.63 -11.34 6.16
N VAL A 172 2.38 -10.15 6.75
CA VAL A 172 1.27 -9.96 7.70
C VAL A 172 -0.08 -10.16 7.00
N CYS A 173 -0.25 -9.58 5.81
CA CYS A 173 -1.48 -9.74 5.03
C CYS A 173 -1.75 -11.19 4.64
N LEU A 174 -0.75 -11.93 4.15
CA LEU A 174 -0.90 -13.34 3.80
C LEU A 174 -1.34 -14.21 4.98
N ASN A 175 -0.78 -13.99 6.16
CA ASN A 175 -1.21 -14.69 7.36
C ASN A 175 -2.69 -14.45 7.65
N ARG A 176 -3.16 -13.20 7.47
CA ARG A 176 -4.57 -12.84 7.67
C ARG A 176 -5.47 -13.45 6.58
N PHE A 177 -5.06 -13.42 5.32
CA PHE A 177 -5.80 -13.99 4.20
C PHE A 177 -5.97 -15.50 4.37
N ASN A 178 -4.89 -16.23 4.65
CA ASN A 178 -4.93 -17.67 4.90
C ASN A 178 -5.86 -18.04 6.08
N HIS A 179 -5.91 -17.21 7.12
CA HIS A 179 -6.80 -17.44 8.26
C HIS A 179 -8.27 -17.24 7.87
N LEU A 180 -8.57 -16.25 7.03
CA LEU A 180 -9.94 -16.01 6.55
C LEU A 180 -10.39 -17.09 5.58
N GLU A 181 -9.53 -17.52 4.66
CA GLU A 181 -9.81 -18.62 3.72
C GLU A 181 -10.09 -19.93 4.47
N LYS A 182 -9.31 -20.26 5.51
CA LYS A 182 -9.57 -21.43 6.34
C LYS A 182 -10.91 -21.36 7.07
N ARG A 183 -11.30 -20.21 7.57
CA ARG A 183 -12.62 -20.00 8.20
C ARG A 183 -13.77 -20.15 7.20
N ALA A 184 -13.62 -19.61 6.00
CA ALA A 184 -14.63 -19.72 4.95
C ALA A 184 -14.79 -21.18 4.45
N ALA A 185 -13.74 -21.99 4.50
CA ALA A 185 -13.77 -23.41 4.12
C ALA A 185 -14.40 -24.33 5.20
N LEU A 186 -14.65 -23.81 6.41
CA LEU A 186 -15.27 -24.56 7.53
C LEU A 186 -16.77 -24.30 7.66
N ILE A 187 -17.33 -23.40 6.85
CA ILE A 187 -18.75 -23.04 6.79
C ILE A 187 -19.38 -23.63 5.53
#